data_ac7791ed49a1c8482d37b28f22dda00d
#
_entry.id   ac7791ed49a1c8482d37b28f22dda00d
#
_cell.length_a   1.000
_cell.length_b   1.000
_cell.length_c   1.000
_cell.angle_alpha   90.00
_cell.angle_beta   90.00
_cell.angle_gamma   90.00
#
_symmetry.space_group_name_H-M   'P 1'
#
loop_
_entity.id
_entity.type
_entity.pdbx_description
1 polymer ?
#
loop_
_entity_poly.entity_id
_entity_poly.type
_entity_poly.pdbx_seq_one_letter_code
_entity_poly.pdbx_strand_id
1 'polypeptide(L)'
;MEALSSYFVGVWSVQTVTGTTYLLDLDNMLVVRQWDLSEDNDIILRRDGDPISLVRLHHCEVGDPMVLLLDLDIREVDFTAQISSTVLRIESIDAQFEELL
;
A
#
# COMPACT_ATOMS: atom_id res chain seq x y z
N MET A 1 -4.92 -10.82 -9.29
CA MET A 1 -4.51 -11.35 -7.97
C MET A 1 -5.59 -11.04 -6.96
N GLU A 2 -6.04 -12.05 -6.24
CA GLU A 2 -7.10 -11.82 -5.28
C GLU A 2 -6.60 -11.70 -3.86
N ALA A 3 -5.43 -12.15 -3.59
CA ALA A 3 -4.85 -12.06 -2.24
C ALA A 3 -3.34 -11.89 -2.35
N LEU A 4 -2.77 -11.20 -1.39
CA LEU A 4 -1.34 -10.89 -1.38
C LEU A 4 -0.83 -11.11 0.05
N SER A 5 0.42 -11.50 0.19
CA SER A 5 1.01 -11.68 1.51
C SER A 5 2.45 -11.22 1.50
N SER A 6 3.07 -11.16 2.67
CA SER A 6 4.45 -10.74 2.78
C SER A 6 5.42 -11.69 2.13
N TYR A 7 4.98 -12.89 1.76
CA TYR A 7 5.87 -13.82 1.11
C TYR A 7 6.02 -13.54 -0.38
N PHE A 8 5.20 -12.66 -0.94
CA PHE A 8 5.33 -12.29 -2.33
C PHE A 8 6.46 -11.28 -2.45
N VAL A 9 6.96 -11.10 -3.65
CA VAL A 9 8.04 -10.14 -3.91
C VAL A 9 7.56 -9.15 -4.95
N GLY A 10 8.32 -8.09 -5.12
CA GLY A 10 8.02 -7.09 -6.14
C GLY A 10 7.17 -5.96 -5.61
N VAL A 11 6.69 -5.15 -6.53
CA VAL A 11 5.89 -3.97 -6.20
C VAL A 11 4.46 -4.21 -6.66
N TRP A 12 3.51 -3.94 -5.77
CA TRP A 12 2.10 -4.22 -6.03
C TRP A 12 1.26 -2.98 -5.77
N SER A 13 0.21 -2.83 -6.55
CA SER A 13 -0.74 -1.74 -6.38
C SER A 13 -2.02 -2.31 -5.80
N VAL A 14 -2.48 -1.76 -4.68
CA VAL A 14 -3.70 -2.20 -4.01
C VAL A 14 -4.64 -1.01 -3.97
N GLN A 15 -5.79 -1.13 -4.65
CA GLN A 15 -6.75 -0.06 -4.73
C GLN A 15 -7.97 -0.38 -3.88
N THR A 16 -8.45 0.59 -3.14
CA THR A 16 -9.57 0.37 -2.23
C THR A 16 -10.81 1.12 -2.69
N VAL A 17 -11.95 0.77 -2.09
CA VAL A 17 -13.24 1.33 -2.50
C VAL A 17 -13.34 2.83 -2.28
N THR A 18 -12.53 3.40 -1.39
CA THR A 18 -12.59 4.83 -1.15
C THR A 18 -11.67 5.62 -2.07
N GLY A 19 -11.03 4.96 -3.03
CA GLY A 19 -10.20 5.67 -4.00
C GLY A 19 -8.74 5.77 -3.62
N THR A 20 -8.34 5.21 -2.51
CA THR A 20 -6.94 5.24 -2.11
C THR A 20 -6.21 4.10 -2.77
N THR A 21 -5.01 4.36 -3.27
CA THR A 21 -4.13 3.34 -3.83
C THR A 21 -2.93 3.22 -2.93
N TYR A 22 -2.58 1.98 -2.58
CA TYR A 22 -1.40 1.70 -1.80
C TYR A 22 -0.40 1.01 -2.70
N LEU A 23 0.83 1.49 -2.74
CA LEU A 23 1.90 0.83 -3.46
C LEU A 23 2.73 0.09 -2.44
N LEU A 24 2.80 -1.22 -2.57
CA LEU A 24 3.50 -2.08 -1.62
C LEU A 24 4.76 -2.60 -2.28
N ASP A 25 5.92 -2.18 -1.78
CA ASP A 25 7.19 -2.66 -2.28
C ASP A 25 7.61 -3.76 -1.33
N LEU A 26 7.33 -4.98 -1.70
CA LEU A 26 7.59 -6.11 -0.82
C LEU A 26 9.07 -6.54 -0.84
N ASP A 27 9.85 -6.03 -1.78
CA ASP A 27 11.28 -6.32 -1.80
C ASP A 27 11.97 -5.48 -0.74
N ASN A 28 11.56 -4.23 -0.57
CA ASN A 28 12.17 -3.33 0.39
C ASN A 28 11.30 -3.09 1.61
N MET A 29 10.14 -3.70 1.65
CA MET A 29 9.19 -3.59 2.76
C MET A 29 8.86 -2.12 3.04
N LEU A 30 8.30 -1.48 2.01
CA LEU A 30 7.86 -0.11 2.10
C LEU A 30 6.43 0.00 1.55
N VAL A 31 5.69 0.95 2.04
CA VAL A 31 4.35 1.21 1.52
C VAL A 31 4.21 2.71 1.27
N VAL A 32 3.58 3.05 0.15
CA VAL A 32 3.29 4.43 -0.20
C VAL A 32 1.79 4.53 -0.40
N ARG A 33 1.13 5.47 0.27
CA ARG A 33 -0.30 5.65 0.12
C ARG A 33 -0.54 6.84 -0.78
N GLN A 34 -1.43 6.69 -1.76
CA GLN A 34 -1.77 7.76 -2.67
C GLN A 34 -3.27 7.92 -2.73
N TRP A 35 -3.75 9.14 -2.67
CA TRP A 35 -5.16 9.39 -2.83
C TRP A 35 -5.46 9.50 -4.31
N ASP A 36 -6.73 9.37 -4.65
CA ASP A 36 -7.15 9.54 -6.03
C ASP A 36 -7.07 11.03 -6.30
N LEU A 37 -6.18 11.38 -7.20
CA LEU A 37 -5.98 12.76 -7.46
C LEU A 37 -6.74 13.30 -8.65
N SER A 38 -7.73 12.60 -9.08
CA SER A 38 -8.48 13.10 -10.20
C SER A 38 -9.13 14.41 -9.83
N GLU A 39 -9.13 14.74 -8.57
CA GLU A 39 -9.84 15.87 -8.21
C GLU A 39 -8.94 16.84 -7.79
N ASP A 40 -8.88 17.83 -7.81
CA ASP A 40 -8.16 18.76 -7.47
C ASP A 40 -7.62 18.69 -6.30
N ASN A 41 -6.64 18.58 -6.14
CA ASN A 41 -6.15 18.51 -5.12
C ASN A 41 -5.13 19.24 -4.70
N ASP A 42 -5.26 20.37 -4.63
CA ASP A 42 -4.42 21.23 -4.01
C ASP A 42 -4.21 20.83 -2.62
N ILE A 43 -5.02 20.01 -2.11
CA ILE A 43 -4.91 19.69 -0.75
C ILE A 43 -4.29 18.39 -0.61
N ILE A 44 -3.27 18.12 -1.26
CA ILE A 44 -2.60 16.88 -1.12
C ILE A 44 -2.02 16.81 0.24
N LEU A 45 -2.31 15.77 0.98
CA LEU A 45 -1.79 15.61 2.29
C LEU A 45 -0.30 15.44 2.19
N ARG A 46 0.41 16.08 3.08
CA ARG A 46 1.84 16.06 2.99
C ARG A 46 2.47 14.73 3.08
N ARG A 47 1.79 13.79 3.70
CA ARG A 47 2.39 12.48 3.83
C ARG A 47 2.04 11.53 2.72
N ASP A 48 1.16 11.95 1.83
CA ASP A 48 0.83 11.09 0.71
C ASP A 48 2.03 11.06 -0.21
N GLY A 49 2.40 9.88 -0.62
CA GLY A 49 3.55 9.72 -1.48
C GLY A 49 4.84 9.44 -0.74
N ASP A 50 4.87 9.61 0.58
CA ASP A 50 6.05 9.30 1.34
C ASP A 50 6.10 7.83 1.70
N PRO A 51 7.20 7.16 1.50
CA PRO A 51 7.26 5.74 1.85
C PRO A 51 7.31 5.55 3.37
N ILE A 52 6.63 4.53 3.85
CA ILE A 52 6.61 4.19 5.25
C ILE A 52 7.08 2.76 5.36
N SER A 53 7.88 2.46 6.37
CA SER A 53 8.39 1.11 6.57
C SER A 53 7.27 0.16 6.90
N LEU A 54 7.22 -0.95 6.18
CA LEU A 54 6.21 -1.98 6.37
C LEU A 54 6.83 -3.10 7.19
N VAL A 55 6.28 -3.36 8.36
CA VAL A 55 6.76 -4.45 9.19
C VAL A 55 6.22 -5.76 8.64
N ARG A 56 4.93 -5.76 8.28
CA ARG A 56 4.32 -6.98 7.78
C ARG A 56 3.01 -6.66 7.09
N LEU A 57 2.71 -7.37 6.02
CA LEU A 57 1.40 -7.30 5.39
C LEU A 57 0.57 -8.40 6.06
N HIS A 58 -0.27 -8.00 7.02
CA HIS A 58 -1.00 -8.97 7.83
C HIS A 58 -2.17 -9.59 7.06
N HIS A 59 -2.89 -8.80 6.30
CA HIS A 59 -4.02 -9.30 5.52
C HIS A 59 -4.22 -8.41 4.30
N CYS A 60 -4.36 -9.00 3.13
CA CYS A 60 -4.65 -8.25 1.93
C CYS A 60 -5.38 -9.17 0.95
N GLU A 61 -6.69 -8.97 0.84
CA GLU A 61 -7.51 -9.81 -0.02
C GLU A 61 -8.64 -8.97 -0.59
N VAL A 62 -8.94 -9.14 -1.86
CA VAL A 62 -10.04 -8.42 -2.51
C VAL A 62 -11.33 -8.75 -1.78
N GLY A 63 -12.09 -7.74 -1.44
CA GLY A 63 -13.35 -7.91 -0.71
C GLY A 63 -13.23 -7.67 0.78
N ASP A 64 -12.00 -7.55 1.31
CA ASP A 64 -11.78 -7.33 2.72
C ASP A 64 -10.93 -6.09 2.93
N PRO A 65 -10.98 -5.48 4.10
CA PRO A 65 -10.04 -4.41 4.42
C PRO A 65 -8.62 -4.97 4.50
N MET A 66 -7.65 -4.19 4.07
CA MET A 66 -6.25 -4.59 4.16
C MET A 66 -5.72 -4.18 5.53
N VAL A 67 -4.91 -5.02 6.13
CA VAL A 67 -4.30 -4.74 7.43
C VAL A 67 -2.80 -4.71 7.26
N LEU A 68 -2.19 -3.55 7.52
CA LEU A 68 -0.76 -3.35 7.41
C LEU A 68 -0.19 -3.10 8.79
N LEU A 69 0.97 -3.67 9.08
CA LEU A 69 1.68 -3.35 10.30
C LEU A 69 2.85 -2.46 9.90
N LEU A 70 2.84 -1.24 10.34
CA LEU A 70 3.77 -0.21 9.91
C LEU A 70 4.70 0.23 11.03
N ASP A 71 5.91 0.61 10.66
CA ASP A 71 6.84 1.18 11.61
C ASP A 71 6.80 2.68 11.36
N LEU A 72 6.14 3.42 12.23
CA LEU A 72 6.05 4.86 12.10
C LEU A 72 7.14 5.56 12.93
N ASP A 73 8.10 4.78 13.44
CA ASP A 73 9.21 5.35 14.17
C ASP A 73 8.72 6.12 15.39
N ILE A 74 7.72 5.59 16.08
CA ILE A 74 7.21 6.19 17.27
C ILE A 74 7.90 5.53 18.46
N ARG A 75 8.40 6.36 19.37
CA ARG A 75 9.15 5.86 20.50
C ARG A 75 8.33 4.87 21.31
N GLU A 76 8.95 3.76 21.66
CA GLU A 76 8.32 2.72 22.46
C GLU A 76 7.15 1.99 21.77
N VAL A 77 6.99 2.15 20.47
CA VAL A 77 5.96 1.45 19.74
C VAL A 77 6.65 0.65 18.66
N ASP A 78 6.49 -0.67 18.68
CA ASP A 78 7.15 -1.53 17.71
C ASP A 78 6.48 -1.45 16.34
N PHE A 79 5.18 -1.37 16.29
CA PHE A 79 4.49 -1.23 15.02
C PHE A 79 3.09 -0.67 15.26
N THR A 80 2.49 -0.16 14.22
CA THR A 80 1.12 0.37 14.25
C THR A 80 0.33 -0.34 13.19
N ALA A 81 -0.83 -0.83 13.55
CA ALA A 81 -1.71 -1.49 12.59
C ALA A 81 -2.52 -0.42 11.86
N GLN A 82 -2.51 -0.49 10.53
CA GLN A 82 -3.34 0.40 9.73
C GLN A 82 -4.32 -0.45 8.96
N ILE A 83 -5.60 -0.10 9.03
CA ILE A 83 -6.64 -0.86 8.36
C ILE A 83 -7.23 0.03 7.28
N SER A 84 -7.23 -0.45 6.04
CA SER A 84 -7.75 0.32 4.92
C SER A 84 -9.24 0.07 4.76
N SER A 85 -9.86 0.76 3.83
CA SER A 85 -11.21 0.38 3.40
C SER A 85 -11.09 -0.91 2.59
N THR A 86 -12.21 -1.41 2.11
CA THR A 86 -12.23 -2.69 1.39
C THR A 86 -11.38 -2.65 0.13
N VAL A 87 -10.59 -3.68 -0.08
CA VAL A 87 -9.72 -3.79 -1.24
C VAL A 87 -10.55 -4.16 -2.46
N LEU A 88 -10.39 -3.41 -3.55
CA LEU A 88 -11.06 -3.67 -4.79
C LEU A 88 -10.17 -4.44 -5.75
N ARG A 89 -8.89 -4.14 -5.79
CA ARG A 89 -8.04 -4.66 -6.83
C ARG A 89 -6.60 -4.74 -6.36
N ILE A 90 -5.91 -5.80 -6.74
CA ILE A 90 -4.50 -6.01 -6.45
C ILE A 90 -3.81 -6.31 -7.75
N GLU A 91 -2.81 -5.52 -8.13
CA GLU A 91 -2.10 -5.73 -9.39
C GLU A 91 -0.60 -5.58 -9.22
N SER A 92 0.16 -6.40 -9.93
CA SER A 92 1.61 -6.27 -9.93
C SER A 92 1.99 -5.15 -10.89
N ILE A 93 2.90 -4.28 -10.50
CA ILE A 93 3.33 -3.23 -11.39
C ILE A 93 4.76 -3.43 -11.85
N ASP A 94 5.44 -4.48 -11.39
CA ASP A 94 6.78 -4.74 -11.84
C ASP A 94 6.82 -5.03 -13.33
N ALA A 95 5.88 -5.77 -13.84
CA ALA A 95 5.87 -6.11 -15.25
C ALA A 95 5.71 -4.87 -16.11
N GLN A 96 5.03 -3.86 -15.63
CA GLN A 96 4.84 -2.67 -16.40
C GLN A 96 6.14 -1.88 -16.50
N PHE A 97 6.94 -1.91 -15.46
CA PHE A 97 8.20 -1.22 -15.52
C PHE A 97 9.13 -1.90 -16.48
N GLU A 98 9.11 -3.21 -16.52
CA GLU A 98 9.99 -3.91 -17.42
C GLU A 98 9.64 -3.64 -18.86
N GLU A 99 8.39 -3.46 -19.16
CA GLU A 99 8.00 -3.19 -20.53
C GLU A 99 8.39 -1.78 -20.95
N LEU A 100 8.58 -0.90 -20.04
CA LEU A 100 8.95 0.45 -20.40
C LEU A 100 10.45 0.60 -20.59
N LEU A 101 11.19 -0.36 -20.16
CA LEU A 101 12.62 -0.29 -20.32
C LEU A 101 13.05 -0.89 -21.63
#